data_bfe3d6c73db1f785bbcd2dc90ba5d3a9
#
_entry.id   bfe3d6c73db1f785bbcd2dc90ba5d3a9
#
_cell.length_a   1.000
_cell.length_b   1.000
_cell.length_c   1.000
_cell.angle_alpha   90.00
_cell.angle_beta   90.00
_cell.angle_gamma   90.00
#
_symmetry.space_group_name_H-M   'P 1'
#
loop_
_entity.id
_entity.type
_entity.pdbx_description
1 polymer ?
#
loop_
_entity_poly.entity_id
_entity_poly.type
_entity_poly.pdbx_seq_one_letter_code
_entity_poly.pdbx_strand_id
1 'polypeptide(L)' 'MAPHFDATQCKVARAALGLGVRELAAMADVSPDTVLRLEKGETLRQRTGIAIREALEEAGVEFLPAGGVRVKLPAE' A
#
# COMPACT_ATOMS: atom_id res chain seq x y z
N MET A 1 -0.99 11.28 -14.66
CA MET A 1 -1.87 10.18 -14.25
C MET A 1 -1.25 9.47 -13.04
N ALA A 2 -2.03 9.23 -12.01
CA ALA A 2 -1.51 8.58 -10.82
C ALA A 2 -1.11 7.14 -11.14
N PRO A 3 -0.06 6.60 -10.49
CA PRO A 3 0.27 5.20 -10.64
C PRO A 3 -0.90 4.33 -10.23
N HIS A 4 -1.04 3.20 -10.91
CA HIS A 4 -2.07 2.24 -10.55
C HIS A 4 -1.80 1.68 -9.15
N PHE A 5 -2.83 1.61 -8.34
CA PHE A 5 -2.72 1.06 -7.00
C PHE A 5 -4.06 0.42 -6.63
N ASP A 6 -4.05 -0.88 -6.42
CA ASP A 6 -5.27 -1.62 -6.15
C ASP A 6 -5.12 -2.56 -4.94
N ALA A 7 -6.19 -3.30 -4.66
CA ALA A 7 -6.24 -4.21 -3.53
C ALA A 7 -5.10 -5.23 -3.56
N THR A 8 -4.82 -5.79 -4.74
CA THR A 8 -3.79 -6.81 -4.89
C THR A 8 -2.40 -6.23 -4.60
N GLN A 9 -2.12 -5.05 -5.15
CA GLN A 9 -0.84 -4.40 -4.91
C GLN A 9 -0.63 -4.08 -3.44
N CYS A 10 -1.70 -3.66 -2.75
CA CYS A 10 -1.61 -3.38 -1.33
C CYS A 10 -1.24 -4.63 -0.55
N LYS A 11 -1.92 -5.75 -0.81
CA LYS A 11 -1.63 -7.02 -0.13
C LYS A 11 -0.21 -7.49 -0.41
N VAL A 12 0.20 -7.44 -1.67
CA VAL A 12 1.54 -7.91 -2.07
C VAL A 12 2.62 -7.05 -1.43
N ALA A 13 2.46 -5.74 -1.48
CA ALA A 13 3.44 -4.82 -0.90
C ALA A 13 3.55 -5.00 0.60
N ARG A 14 2.41 -5.09 1.28
CA ARG A 14 2.38 -5.28 2.72
C ARG A 14 3.07 -6.59 3.11
N ALA A 15 2.75 -7.67 2.41
CA ALA A 15 3.35 -8.97 2.67
C ALA A 15 4.86 -8.95 2.41
N ALA A 16 5.27 -8.31 1.32
CA ALA A 16 6.69 -8.23 0.96
C ALA A 16 7.50 -7.48 2.01
N LEU A 17 6.89 -6.48 2.65
CA LEU A 17 7.54 -5.69 3.69
C LEU A 17 7.39 -6.30 5.08
N GLY A 18 6.61 -7.37 5.21
CA GLY A 18 6.36 -7.98 6.51
C GLY A 18 5.48 -7.13 7.42
N LEU A 19 4.65 -6.27 6.84
CA LEU A 19 3.79 -5.38 7.62
C LEU A 19 2.43 -6.00 7.88
N GLY A 20 1.94 -5.88 9.11
CA GLY A 20 0.57 -6.23 9.43
C GLY A 20 -0.37 -5.11 9.02
N VAL A 21 -1.66 -5.40 8.98
CA VAL A 21 -2.68 -4.41 8.64
C VAL A 21 -2.63 -3.20 9.59
N ARG A 22 -2.48 -3.46 10.89
CA ARG A 22 -2.44 -2.39 11.89
C ARG A 22 -1.21 -1.50 11.74
N GLU A 23 -0.08 -2.12 11.39
CA GLU A 23 1.15 -1.36 11.18
C GLU A 23 1.01 -0.43 9.99
N LEU A 24 0.48 -0.95 8.88
CA LEU A 24 0.27 -0.12 7.70
C LEU A 24 -0.73 0.99 7.98
N ALA A 25 -1.82 0.68 8.69
CA ALA A 25 -2.83 1.67 9.02
C ALA A 25 -2.23 2.82 9.83
N ALA A 26 -1.39 2.49 10.82
CA ALA A 26 -0.72 3.50 11.63
C ALA A 26 0.19 4.38 10.77
N MET A 27 0.94 3.77 9.86
CA MET A 27 1.85 4.51 8.97
C MET A 27 1.10 5.45 8.04
N ALA A 28 -0.07 5.05 7.59
CA ALA A 28 -0.89 5.84 6.66
C ALA A 28 -1.86 6.78 7.38
N ASP A 29 -1.89 6.72 8.70
CA ASP A 29 -2.81 7.50 9.53
C ASP A 29 -4.28 7.25 9.16
N VAL A 30 -4.62 5.97 9.01
CA VAL A 30 -5.99 5.53 8.75
C VAL A 30 -6.32 4.39 9.72
N SER A 31 -7.60 4.00 9.77
CA SER A 31 -7.99 2.88 10.63
C SER A 31 -7.60 1.55 9.98
N PRO A 32 -7.36 0.50 10.78
CA PRO A 32 -7.13 -0.83 10.23
C PRO A 32 -8.28 -1.32 9.34
N ASP A 33 -9.51 -0.97 9.69
CA ASP A 33 -10.68 -1.32 8.88
C ASP A 33 -10.57 -0.72 7.48
N THR A 34 -10.04 0.48 7.36
CA THR A 34 -9.85 1.14 6.07
C THR A 34 -8.90 0.33 5.19
N VAL A 35 -7.80 -0.16 5.76
CA VAL A 35 -6.86 -1.00 5.01
C VAL A 35 -7.55 -2.30 4.57
N LEU A 36 -8.31 -2.93 5.47
CA LEU A 36 -9.02 -4.16 5.14
C LEU A 36 -10.02 -3.95 4.00
N ARG A 37 -10.74 -2.83 4.03
CA ARG A 37 -11.71 -2.50 2.99
C ARG A 37 -11.04 -2.33 1.64
N LEU A 38 -9.91 -1.65 1.61
CA LEU A 38 -9.14 -1.51 0.37
C LEU A 38 -8.73 -2.89 -0.15
N GLU A 39 -8.22 -3.74 0.73
CA GLU A 39 -7.74 -5.06 0.33
C GLU A 39 -8.85 -6.00 -0.10
N LYS A 40 -10.10 -5.70 0.27
CA LYS A 40 -11.26 -6.42 -0.21
C LYS A 40 -11.75 -5.92 -1.56
N GLY A 41 -11.12 -4.88 -2.08
CA GLY A 41 -11.50 -4.32 -3.38
C GLY A 41 -12.51 -3.20 -3.32
N GLU A 42 -12.83 -2.68 -2.13
CA GLU A 42 -13.76 -1.56 -2.03
C GLU A 42 -13.11 -0.28 -2.52
N THR A 43 -13.92 0.56 -3.13
CA THR A 43 -13.46 1.88 -3.57
C THR A 43 -13.41 2.82 -2.38
N LEU A 44 -12.25 3.38 -2.13
CA LEU A 44 -12.05 4.36 -1.07
C LEU A 44 -11.93 5.75 -1.67
N ARG A 45 -11.97 6.76 -0.81
CA ARG A 45 -11.67 8.12 -1.26
C ARG A 45 -10.26 8.15 -1.83
N GLN A 46 -10.09 8.93 -2.88
CA GLN A 46 -8.78 9.04 -3.54
C GLN A 46 -7.68 9.40 -2.55
N ARG A 47 -7.95 10.37 -1.68
CA ARG A 47 -7.01 10.81 -0.65
C ARG A 47 -6.55 9.65 0.24
N THR A 48 -7.50 8.79 0.64
CA THR A 48 -7.20 7.66 1.50
C THR A 48 -6.32 6.64 0.78
N GLY A 49 -6.64 6.34 -0.47
CA GLY A 49 -5.83 5.42 -1.26
C GLY A 49 -4.41 5.93 -1.45
N ILE A 50 -4.28 7.24 -1.72
CA ILE A 50 -2.98 7.86 -1.87
C ILE A 50 -2.16 7.77 -0.58
N ALA A 51 -2.80 8.00 0.57
CA ALA A 51 -2.10 7.92 1.85
C ALA A 51 -1.54 6.52 2.11
N ILE A 52 -2.32 5.49 1.81
CA ILE A 52 -1.88 4.11 2.00
C ILE A 52 -0.74 3.78 1.03
N ARG A 53 -0.87 4.18 -0.23
CA ARG A 53 0.19 3.96 -1.22
C ARG A 53 1.49 4.63 -0.82
N GLU A 54 1.41 5.89 -0.39
CA GLU A 54 2.61 6.63 0.01
C GLU A 54 3.28 6.01 1.23
N ALA A 55 2.50 5.52 2.18
CA ALA A 55 3.06 4.84 3.34
C ALA A 55 3.86 3.61 2.92
N LEU A 56 3.34 2.83 1.97
CA LEU A 56 4.04 1.67 1.46
C LEU A 56 5.30 2.06 0.67
N GLU A 57 5.21 3.12 -0.12
CA GLU A 57 6.37 3.60 -0.87
C GLU A 57 7.48 4.05 0.06
N GLU A 58 7.14 4.76 1.13
CA GLU A 58 8.12 5.19 2.11
C GLU A 58 8.73 4.00 2.85
N ALA A 59 7.96 2.93 3.00
CA ALA A 59 8.44 1.72 3.66
C ALA A 59 9.36 0.88 2.77
N GLY A 60 9.45 1.18 1.48
CA GLY A 60 10.43 0.56 0.62
C GLY A 60 9.92 -0.20 -0.59
N VAL A 61 8.72 0.09 -1.07
CA VAL A 61 8.24 -0.54 -2.31
C VAL A 61 8.04 0.50 -3.40
N GLU A 62 8.04 0.01 -4.62
CA GLU A 62 7.73 0.80 -5.81
C GLU A 62 6.60 0.12 -6.55
N PHE A 63 5.57 0.88 -6.93
CA PHE A 63 4.45 0.34 -7.69
C PHE A 63 4.68 0.56 -9.17
N LEU A 64 4.55 -0.52 -9.94
CA LEU A 64 4.86 -0.50 -11.36
C LEU A 64 3.58 -0.32 -12.18
N PRO A 65 3.68 0.29 -13.38
CA PRO A 65 2.50 0.61 -14.18
C PRO A 65 1.60 -0.59 -14.53
N ALA A 66 2.17 -1.77 -14.62
CA ALA A 66 1.42 -2.97 -15.00
C ALA A 66 0.81 -3.70 -13.80
N GLY A 67 0.78 -3.05 -12.63
CA GLY A 67 0.23 -3.67 -11.43
C GLY A 67 1.24 -4.45 -10.62
N GLY A 68 2.51 -4.43 -11.02
CA GLY A 68 3.57 -5.09 -10.28
C GLY A 68 4.02 -4.28 -9.06
N VAL A 69 4.77 -4.94 -8.19
CA VAL A 69 5.33 -4.32 -7.00
C VAL A 69 6.79 -4.72 -6.92
N ARG A 70 7.65 -3.75 -6.70
CA ARG A 70 9.08 -4.02 -6.52
C ARG A 70 9.52 -3.54 -5.15
N VAL A 71 10.19 -4.41 -4.39
CA VAL A 71 10.74 -4.02 -3.10
C VAL A 71 12.10 -3.39 -3.33
N LYS A 72 12.28 -2.18 -2.79
CA LYS A 72 13.57 -1.51 -2.84
C LYS A 72 14.37 -1.95 -1.63
N LEU A 73 15.43 -2.68 -1.88
CA LEU A 73 16.30 -3.10 -0.79
C LEU A 73 17.24 -1.94 -0.45
N PRO A 74 17.55 -1.76 0.84
CA PRO A 74 18.50 -0.71 1.21
C PRO A 74 19.86 -1.00 0.60
N ALA A 75 20.51 0.04 0.13
CA ALA A 75 21.87 -0.08 -0.34
C ALA A 75 22.77 -0.33 0.85
N GLU A 76 23.72 -1.19 0.69
CA GLU A 76 24.69 -1.47 1.77
C GLU A 76 26.04 -0.91 1.44
#